data_6ee5102ddb9049af522e16189d44d3e4
#
_entry.id   6ee5102ddb9049af522e16189d44d3e4
#
_cell.length_a   1.000
_cell.length_b   1.000
_cell.length_c   1.000
_cell.angle_alpha   90.00
_cell.angle_beta   90.00
_cell.angle_gamma   90.00
#
_symmetry.space_group_name_H-M   'P 1'
#
loop_
_entity.id
_entity.type
_entity.pdbx_description
1 polymer ?
#
loop_
_entity_poly.entity_id
_entity_poly.type
_entity_poly.pdbx_seq_one_letter_code
_entity_poly.pdbx_strand_id
1 'polypeptide(L)'
;MMKEIKQSMKRKRWLQFSKMIVVVLVVMLIAVFLSSCSNNQSSWSLLKNKQFVLVENGDPSYKEFVVGFDLKEQEFYNNAQTVVKDDTVYGGYNVDRDRNKYFSSAVNNELSSVLLSKKITTDEIKKSNYQITSSPKRFVDDKLMKEEYPPEFEAIYLKKNRQFSKVRITYNKEFLPTRIEWYYKGEEGLKWYTWRTYSYPFKNKSDFDKKLDEEIKTIKAIQEENKGD
;
A
#
# COMPACT_ATOMS: atom_id res chain seq x y z
N MET A 1 -47.09 -55.56 -20.74
CA MET A 1 -46.54 -55.51 -19.36
C MET A 1 -45.01 -55.46 -19.31
N MET A 2 -44.24 -56.44 -19.80
CA MET A 2 -42.76 -56.42 -19.70
C MET A 2 -42.03 -55.28 -20.54
N LYS A 3 -42.59 -54.86 -21.69
CA LYS A 3 -42.05 -53.76 -22.52
C LYS A 3 -42.23 -52.42 -21.86
N GLU A 4 -43.32 -52.17 -21.17
CA GLU A 4 -43.63 -50.90 -20.49
C GLU A 4 -42.75 -50.69 -19.27
N ILE A 5 -42.43 -51.74 -18.52
CA ILE A 5 -41.52 -51.69 -17.36
C ILE A 5 -40.09 -51.33 -17.82
N LYS A 6 -39.60 -51.91 -18.92
CA LYS A 6 -38.30 -51.58 -19.49
C LYS A 6 -38.21 -50.12 -19.98
N GLN A 7 -39.29 -49.61 -20.53
CA GLN A 7 -39.37 -48.25 -21.03
C GLN A 7 -39.42 -47.21 -19.88
N SER A 8 -40.15 -47.53 -18.80
CA SER A 8 -40.19 -46.72 -17.58
C SER A 8 -38.83 -46.68 -16.88
N MET A 9 -38.11 -47.80 -16.78
CA MET A 9 -36.74 -47.82 -16.20
C MET A 9 -35.73 -47.04 -17.05
N LYS A 10 -35.82 -47.09 -18.39
CA LYS A 10 -34.98 -46.27 -19.26
C LYS A 10 -35.25 -44.77 -19.07
N ARG A 11 -36.52 -44.37 -18.98
CA ARG A 11 -36.89 -42.94 -18.71
C ARG A 11 -36.36 -42.47 -17.34
N LYS A 12 -36.49 -43.26 -16.28
CA LYS A 12 -35.98 -42.91 -14.95
C LYS A 12 -34.45 -42.76 -14.95
N ARG A 13 -33.72 -43.67 -15.61
CA ARG A 13 -32.26 -43.58 -15.73
C ARG A 13 -31.85 -42.34 -16.56
N TRP A 14 -32.56 -42.03 -17.61
CA TRP A 14 -32.29 -40.84 -18.46
C TRP A 14 -32.53 -39.52 -17.70
N LEU A 15 -33.60 -39.48 -16.88
CA LEU A 15 -33.90 -38.33 -16.01
C LEU A 15 -32.84 -38.14 -14.91
N GLN A 16 -32.32 -39.21 -14.34
CA GLN A 16 -31.22 -39.12 -13.38
C GLN A 16 -29.91 -38.67 -14.02
N PHE A 17 -29.64 -39.16 -15.23
CA PHE A 17 -28.45 -38.76 -15.98
C PHE A 17 -28.49 -37.27 -16.38
N SER A 18 -29.65 -36.78 -16.82
CA SER A 18 -29.82 -35.38 -17.16
C SER A 18 -29.68 -34.46 -15.92
N LYS A 19 -30.19 -34.84 -14.77
CA LYS A 19 -30.01 -34.11 -13.50
C LYS A 19 -28.55 -34.06 -13.08
N MET A 20 -27.81 -35.15 -13.23
CA MET A 20 -26.39 -35.19 -12.92
C MET A 20 -25.56 -34.30 -13.85
N ILE A 21 -25.87 -34.24 -15.15
CA ILE A 21 -25.23 -33.34 -16.11
C ILE A 21 -25.49 -31.90 -15.75
N VAL A 22 -26.73 -31.54 -15.38
CA VAL A 22 -27.07 -30.15 -14.97
C VAL A 22 -26.29 -29.77 -13.70
N VAL A 23 -26.18 -30.65 -12.72
CA VAL A 23 -25.41 -30.37 -11.49
C VAL A 23 -23.93 -30.16 -11.82
N VAL A 24 -23.34 -31.00 -12.68
CA VAL A 24 -21.93 -30.84 -13.10
C VAL A 24 -21.72 -29.55 -13.86
N LEU A 25 -22.64 -29.14 -14.76
CA LEU A 25 -22.59 -27.87 -15.48
C LEU A 25 -22.70 -26.68 -14.52
N VAL A 26 -23.59 -26.75 -13.53
CA VAL A 26 -23.73 -25.68 -12.52
C VAL A 26 -22.45 -25.56 -11.66
N VAL A 27 -21.87 -26.69 -11.24
CA VAL A 27 -20.60 -26.68 -10.50
C VAL A 27 -19.45 -26.15 -11.33
N MET A 28 -19.37 -26.52 -12.63
CA MET A 28 -18.37 -25.93 -13.54
C MET A 28 -18.59 -24.43 -13.76
N LEU A 29 -19.83 -24.00 -13.91
CA LEU A 29 -20.15 -22.57 -14.02
C LEU A 29 -19.74 -21.80 -12.75
N ILE A 30 -20.06 -22.34 -11.58
CA ILE A 30 -19.66 -21.75 -10.29
C ILE A 30 -18.12 -21.72 -10.19
N ALA A 31 -17.42 -22.77 -10.57
CA ALA A 31 -15.96 -22.81 -10.57
C ALA A 31 -15.35 -21.79 -11.55
N VAL A 32 -15.96 -21.60 -12.73
CA VAL A 32 -15.55 -20.57 -13.70
C VAL A 32 -15.85 -19.17 -13.16
N PHE A 33 -17.00 -18.95 -12.53
CA PHE A 33 -17.30 -17.67 -11.86
C PHE A 33 -16.37 -17.38 -10.69
N LEU A 34 -16.02 -18.36 -9.88
CA LEU A 34 -15.07 -18.20 -8.78
C LEU A 34 -13.63 -18.00 -9.28
N SER A 35 -13.26 -18.57 -10.42
CA SER A 35 -11.94 -18.38 -11.02
C SER A 35 -11.84 -17.10 -11.87
N SER A 36 -12.96 -16.58 -12.40
CA SER A 36 -13.00 -15.31 -13.14
C SER A 36 -13.12 -14.09 -12.24
N CYS A 37 -13.45 -14.25 -10.95
CA CYS A 37 -13.12 -13.28 -9.93
C CYS A 37 -11.63 -13.36 -9.63
N SER A 38 -10.76 -13.14 -10.62
CA SER A 38 -9.40 -12.74 -10.33
C SER A 38 -9.55 -11.40 -9.61
N ASN A 39 -9.29 -11.40 -8.30
CA ASN A 39 -9.25 -10.21 -7.48
C ASN A 39 -8.08 -9.35 -7.98
N ASN A 40 -8.29 -8.66 -9.09
CA ASN A 40 -7.32 -7.74 -9.67
C ASN A 40 -7.31 -6.46 -8.84
N GLN A 41 -6.93 -6.63 -7.57
CA GLN A 41 -6.87 -5.55 -6.60
C GLN A 41 -5.66 -4.66 -6.89
N SER A 42 -5.78 -3.38 -6.57
CA SER A 42 -4.61 -2.50 -6.59
C SER A 42 -3.73 -2.76 -5.36
N SER A 43 -2.43 -2.63 -5.52
CA SER A 43 -1.47 -2.69 -4.41
C SER A 43 -1.81 -1.71 -3.29
N TRP A 44 -2.33 -0.53 -3.64
CA TRP A 44 -2.82 0.45 -2.67
C TRP A 44 -4.00 -0.05 -1.82
N SER A 45 -4.96 -0.73 -2.44
CA SER A 45 -6.08 -1.32 -1.70
C SER A 45 -5.60 -2.37 -0.71
N LEU A 46 -4.65 -3.21 -1.12
CA LEU A 46 -4.04 -4.22 -0.25
C LEU A 46 -3.28 -3.58 0.92
N LEU A 47 -2.53 -2.49 0.66
CA LEU A 47 -1.82 -1.75 1.70
C LEU A 47 -2.78 -1.18 2.74
N LYS A 48 -3.89 -0.57 2.31
CA LYS A 48 -4.94 -0.09 3.23
C LYS A 48 -5.52 -1.21 4.09
N ASN A 49 -5.73 -2.39 3.50
CA ASN A 49 -6.24 -3.56 4.23
C ASN A 49 -5.21 -4.14 5.21
N LYS A 50 -3.91 -3.94 4.95
CA LYS A 50 -2.84 -4.37 5.86
C LYS A 50 -2.83 -3.57 7.16
N GLN A 51 -3.39 -2.36 7.14
CA GLN A 51 -3.52 -1.42 8.25
C GLN A 51 -2.19 -0.81 8.69
N PHE A 52 -1.22 -1.61 9.16
CA PHE A 52 0.03 -1.09 9.73
C PHE A 52 1.17 -1.12 8.72
N VAL A 53 1.86 0.02 8.61
CA VAL A 53 3.01 0.20 7.70
C VAL A 53 4.11 0.93 8.44
N LEU A 54 5.33 0.42 8.34
CA LEU A 54 6.55 1.11 8.75
C LEU A 54 7.30 1.57 7.51
N VAL A 55 7.68 2.84 7.47
CA VAL A 55 8.43 3.48 6.39
C VAL A 55 9.77 3.93 6.92
N GLU A 56 10.85 3.57 6.24
CA GLU A 56 12.20 3.94 6.59
C GLU A 56 12.90 4.58 5.40
N ASN A 57 13.90 5.41 5.65
CA ASN A 57 14.76 5.93 4.58
C ASN A 57 15.55 4.79 3.93
N GLY A 58 15.66 4.84 2.61
CA GLY A 58 16.45 3.86 1.88
C GLY A 58 17.96 4.08 1.97
N ASP A 59 18.39 5.27 2.39
CA ASP A 59 19.80 5.60 2.63
C ASP A 59 20.18 5.24 4.07
N PRO A 60 21.14 4.33 4.28
CA PRO A 60 21.59 3.94 5.61
C PRO A 60 22.15 5.08 6.46
N SER A 61 22.56 6.21 5.86
CA SER A 61 23.04 7.39 6.57
C SER A 61 21.94 8.11 7.35
N TYR A 62 20.67 7.87 6.98
CA TYR A 62 19.48 8.47 7.59
C TYR A 62 18.63 7.44 8.33
N LYS A 63 19.27 6.55 9.10
CA LYS A 63 18.60 5.47 9.86
C LYS A 63 17.58 5.99 10.88
N GLU A 64 17.71 7.22 11.30
CA GLU A 64 16.80 7.85 12.26
C GLU A 64 15.44 8.19 11.66
N PHE A 65 15.33 8.17 10.33
CA PHE A 65 14.06 8.43 9.69
C PHE A 65 13.19 7.19 9.68
N VAL A 66 12.23 7.16 10.58
CA VAL A 66 11.24 6.08 10.72
C VAL A 66 9.87 6.68 10.94
N VAL A 67 8.90 6.28 10.11
CA VAL A 67 7.50 6.69 10.23
C VAL A 67 6.61 5.45 10.25
N GLY A 68 5.83 5.29 11.31
CA GLY A 68 4.85 4.21 11.41
C GLY A 68 3.43 4.72 11.24
N PHE A 69 2.61 4.00 10.50
CA PHE A 69 1.21 4.33 10.24
C PHE A 69 0.24 3.23 10.67
N ASP A 70 -0.87 3.63 11.29
CA ASP A 70 -2.13 2.91 11.29
C ASP A 70 -3.07 3.60 10.28
N LEU A 71 -3.22 2.99 9.11
CA LEU A 71 -4.01 3.56 8.00
C LEU A 71 -5.52 3.49 8.24
N LYS A 72 -5.96 2.64 9.17
CA LYS A 72 -7.37 2.47 9.51
C LYS A 72 -7.82 3.51 10.52
N GLU A 73 -7.08 3.64 11.61
CA GLU A 73 -7.41 4.59 12.69
C GLU A 73 -6.85 6.00 12.39
N GLN A 74 -6.11 6.16 11.29
CA GLN A 74 -5.46 7.42 10.89
C GLN A 74 -4.51 7.96 11.95
N GLU A 75 -3.69 7.09 12.48
CA GLU A 75 -2.68 7.41 13.47
C GLU A 75 -1.29 7.20 12.88
N PHE A 76 -0.31 7.95 13.38
CA PHE A 76 1.07 7.77 12.98
C PHE A 76 2.04 8.30 14.04
N TYR A 77 3.29 7.88 13.93
CA TYR A 77 4.44 8.49 14.59
C TYR A 77 5.54 8.76 13.59
N ASN A 78 6.29 9.83 13.82
CA ASN A 78 7.48 10.19 13.09
C ASN A 78 8.60 10.46 14.11
N ASN A 79 9.37 9.43 14.40
CA ASN A 79 10.62 9.37 15.15
C ASN A 79 10.85 10.52 16.16
N ALA A 80 10.11 10.53 17.25
CA ALA A 80 10.17 11.52 18.34
C ALA A 80 9.83 12.98 17.93
N GLN A 81 9.37 13.23 16.71
CA GLN A 81 9.02 14.59 16.25
C GLN A 81 7.52 14.86 16.34
N THR A 82 6.71 13.91 15.89
CA THR A 82 5.26 14.07 15.84
C THR A 82 4.58 12.71 16.04
N VAL A 83 3.57 12.67 16.88
CA VAL A 83 2.67 11.53 17.02
C VAL A 83 1.24 12.04 16.90
N VAL A 84 0.43 11.34 16.11
CA VAL A 84 -1.02 11.47 16.08
C VAL A 84 -1.60 10.21 16.67
N LYS A 85 -2.28 10.34 17.81
CA LYS A 85 -2.96 9.25 18.52
C LYS A 85 -4.32 9.73 19.01
N ASP A 86 -5.35 8.93 18.79
CA ASP A 86 -6.74 9.32 19.06
C ASP A 86 -7.06 10.68 18.41
N ASP A 87 -7.54 11.65 19.16
CA ASP A 87 -7.82 13.01 18.68
C ASP A 87 -6.68 14.01 18.97
N THR A 88 -5.49 13.53 19.37
CA THR A 88 -4.40 14.38 19.86
C THR A 88 -3.18 14.33 18.96
N VAL A 89 -2.59 15.50 18.73
CA VAL A 89 -1.28 15.68 18.11
C VAL A 89 -0.25 16.00 19.18
N TYR A 90 0.75 15.16 19.32
CA TYR A 90 1.91 15.35 20.20
C TYR A 90 3.11 15.81 19.37
N GLY A 91 3.85 16.78 19.86
CA GLY A 91 4.96 17.37 19.10
C GLY A 91 4.46 18.23 17.92
N GLY A 92 5.26 18.25 16.84
CA GLY A 92 4.97 19.03 15.62
C GLY A 92 5.28 20.51 15.75
N TYR A 93 5.55 21.15 14.61
CA TYR A 93 5.99 22.55 14.55
C TYR A 93 4.86 23.53 14.24
N ASN A 94 3.64 23.04 13.90
CA ASN A 94 2.54 23.90 13.49
C ASN A 94 1.63 24.26 14.65
N VAL A 95 1.20 25.52 14.69
CA VAL A 95 0.24 26.08 15.64
C VAL A 95 -1.16 25.45 15.45
N ASP A 96 -1.49 25.08 14.22
CA ASP A 96 -2.74 24.39 13.87
C ASP A 96 -2.59 22.87 14.10
N ARG A 97 -3.15 22.43 15.22
CA ARG A 97 -3.11 21.01 15.65
C ARG A 97 -4.23 20.17 15.03
N ASP A 98 -4.59 20.42 13.77
CA ASP A 98 -5.57 19.61 13.07
C ASP A 98 -4.98 18.23 12.74
N ARG A 99 -5.44 17.23 13.48
CA ARG A 99 -5.08 15.83 13.36
C ARG A 99 -5.13 15.33 11.91
N ASN A 100 -6.22 15.64 11.20
CA ASN A 100 -6.43 15.14 9.84
C ASN A 100 -5.42 15.74 8.86
N LYS A 101 -5.05 17.00 9.01
CA LYS A 101 -4.01 17.64 8.20
C LYS A 101 -2.64 17.01 8.45
N TYR A 102 -2.30 16.75 9.72
CA TYR A 102 -1.03 16.08 10.05
C TYR A 102 -0.97 14.68 9.45
N PHE A 103 -2.00 13.87 9.62
CA PHE A 103 -2.05 12.53 9.06
C PHE A 103 -1.99 12.54 7.53
N SER A 104 -2.81 13.37 6.88
CA SER A 104 -2.81 13.50 5.42
C SER A 104 -1.47 13.96 4.88
N SER A 105 -0.83 14.93 5.53
CA SER A 105 0.50 15.40 5.17
C SER A 105 1.55 14.28 5.31
N ALA A 106 1.55 13.53 6.41
CA ALA A 106 2.45 12.42 6.61
C ALA A 106 2.25 11.32 5.56
N VAL A 107 0.99 10.95 5.26
CA VAL A 107 0.67 9.98 4.20
C VAL A 107 1.14 10.48 2.83
N ASN A 108 0.93 11.75 2.51
CA ASN A 108 1.35 12.33 1.23
C ASN A 108 2.87 12.35 1.10
N ASN A 109 3.59 12.69 2.14
CA ASN A 109 5.04 12.75 2.13
C ASN A 109 5.69 11.36 2.09
N GLU A 110 5.21 10.42 2.89
CA GLU A 110 5.91 9.16 3.13
C GLU A 110 5.34 7.99 2.33
N LEU A 111 4.04 8.01 2.06
CA LEU A 111 3.35 6.97 1.28
C LEU A 111 2.98 7.44 -0.14
N SER A 112 3.27 8.68 -0.52
CA SER A 112 2.91 9.22 -1.85
C SER A 112 3.46 8.39 -2.99
N SER A 113 4.70 7.91 -2.86
CA SER A 113 5.28 6.98 -3.83
C SER A 113 4.56 5.62 -3.88
N VAL A 114 3.84 5.23 -2.83
CA VAL A 114 2.94 4.07 -2.81
C VAL A 114 1.54 4.45 -3.31
N LEU A 115 1.11 5.69 -3.10
CA LEU A 115 -0.09 6.25 -3.76
C LEU A 115 0.07 6.25 -5.29
N LEU A 116 1.29 6.39 -5.78
CA LEU A 116 1.64 6.17 -7.18
C LEU A 116 1.29 4.75 -7.65
N SER A 117 1.22 3.80 -6.75
CA SER A 117 0.84 2.40 -7.04
C SER A 117 -0.66 2.15 -7.14
N LYS A 118 -1.54 3.16 -6.98
CA LYS A 118 -2.99 3.00 -7.15
C LYS A 118 -3.39 2.36 -8.48
N LYS A 119 -2.58 2.57 -9.51
CA LYS A 119 -2.79 2.02 -10.87
C LYS A 119 -2.12 0.67 -11.08
N ILE A 120 -1.41 0.13 -10.08
CA ILE A 120 -0.70 -1.13 -10.19
C ILE A 120 -1.56 -2.24 -9.60
N THR A 121 -1.81 -3.25 -10.40
CA THR A 121 -2.65 -4.39 -10.03
C THR A 121 -1.81 -5.59 -9.63
N THR A 122 -2.41 -6.50 -8.85
CA THR A 122 -1.77 -7.76 -8.45
C THR A 122 -1.33 -8.61 -9.65
N ASP A 123 -2.11 -8.61 -10.73
CA ASP A 123 -1.78 -9.33 -11.96
C ASP A 123 -0.54 -8.75 -12.63
N GLU A 124 -0.43 -7.43 -12.67
CA GLU A 124 0.74 -6.77 -13.22
C GLU A 124 1.99 -7.04 -12.39
N ILE A 125 1.88 -6.96 -11.06
CA ILE A 125 2.98 -7.27 -10.13
C ILE A 125 3.48 -8.70 -10.37
N LYS A 126 2.57 -9.66 -10.46
CA LYS A 126 2.89 -11.06 -10.71
C LYS A 126 3.57 -11.27 -12.06
N LYS A 127 3.03 -10.68 -13.13
CA LYS A 127 3.61 -10.74 -14.49
C LYS A 127 5.00 -10.12 -14.56
N SER A 128 5.25 -9.11 -13.73
CA SER A 128 6.54 -8.41 -13.66
C SER A 128 7.52 -9.02 -12.64
N ASN A 129 7.27 -10.25 -12.19
CA ASN A 129 8.08 -10.93 -11.19
C ASN A 129 8.32 -10.08 -9.93
N TYR A 130 7.25 -9.45 -9.41
CA TYR A 130 7.24 -8.62 -8.20
C TYR A 130 8.13 -7.36 -8.25
N GLN A 131 8.51 -6.92 -9.45
CA GLN A 131 9.28 -5.69 -9.62
C GLN A 131 8.79 -4.91 -10.84
N ILE A 132 8.22 -3.73 -10.62
CA ILE A 132 7.72 -2.86 -11.68
C ILE A 132 8.65 -1.68 -11.87
N THR A 133 9.11 -1.48 -13.10
CA THR A 133 9.92 -0.32 -13.50
C THR A 133 9.15 0.48 -14.56
N SER A 134 9.01 1.78 -14.34
CA SER A 134 8.31 2.66 -15.29
C SER A 134 8.81 4.10 -15.18
N SER A 135 8.32 4.97 -16.08
CA SER A 135 8.56 6.41 -15.95
C SER A 135 7.75 6.97 -14.76
N PRO A 136 8.21 8.03 -14.09
CA PRO A 136 7.48 8.67 -13.00
C PRO A 136 6.05 9.07 -13.38
N LYS A 137 5.82 9.56 -14.59
CA LYS A 137 4.50 9.99 -15.09
C LYS A 137 3.42 8.92 -15.01
N ARG A 138 3.78 7.64 -15.05
CA ARG A 138 2.81 6.57 -14.94
C ARG A 138 2.16 6.51 -13.57
N PHE A 139 2.90 6.87 -12.55
CA PHE A 139 2.48 6.71 -11.16
C PHE A 139 1.80 7.97 -10.61
N VAL A 140 1.97 9.09 -11.29
CA VAL A 140 1.42 10.38 -10.85
C VAL A 140 0.01 10.56 -11.41
N ASP A 141 -0.94 10.86 -10.54
CA ASP A 141 -2.25 11.33 -10.93
C ASP A 141 -2.17 12.85 -11.17
N ASP A 142 -2.40 13.28 -12.41
CA ASP A 142 -2.31 14.70 -12.79
C ASP A 142 -3.24 15.60 -11.96
N LYS A 143 -4.33 15.04 -11.42
CA LYS A 143 -5.26 15.76 -10.56
C LYS A 143 -4.70 15.92 -9.14
N LEU A 144 -4.16 14.86 -8.57
CA LEU A 144 -3.49 14.85 -7.26
C LEU A 144 -2.28 15.79 -7.26
N MET A 145 -1.51 15.80 -8.35
CA MET A 145 -0.33 16.65 -8.49
C MET A 145 -0.65 18.14 -8.49
N LYS A 146 -1.81 18.54 -9.01
CA LYS A 146 -2.22 19.94 -9.06
C LYS A 146 -2.78 20.45 -7.72
N GLU A 147 -3.38 19.54 -6.94
CA GLU A 147 -4.13 19.92 -5.73
C GLU A 147 -3.29 19.74 -4.44
N GLU A 148 -2.33 18.80 -4.39
CA GLU A 148 -1.69 18.38 -3.14
C GLU A 148 -0.17 18.56 -3.10
N TYR A 149 0.50 18.82 -4.25
CA TYR A 149 1.95 18.93 -4.27
C TYR A 149 2.42 20.34 -4.57
N PRO A 150 3.43 20.84 -3.85
CA PRO A 150 3.99 22.16 -4.14
C PRO A 150 4.60 22.19 -5.54
N PRO A 151 4.63 23.38 -6.18
CA PRO A 151 5.18 23.57 -7.54
C PRO A 151 6.60 23.03 -7.70
N GLU A 152 7.39 23.02 -6.63
CA GLU A 152 8.75 22.47 -6.61
C GLU A 152 8.76 20.98 -6.89
N PHE A 153 7.79 20.21 -6.36
CA PHE A 153 7.68 18.79 -6.60
C PHE A 153 7.38 18.51 -8.09
N GLU A 154 6.46 19.28 -8.68
CA GLU A 154 6.18 19.20 -10.12
C GLU A 154 7.44 19.53 -10.95
N ALA A 155 8.21 20.54 -10.54
CA ALA A 155 9.45 20.93 -11.21
C ALA A 155 10.54 19.84 -11.14
N ILE A 156 10.68 19.19 -9.98
CA ILE A 156 11.68 18.13 -9.75
C ILE A 156 11.31 16.84 -10.50
N TYR A 157 10.04 16.43 -10.46
CA TYR A 157 9.61 15.10 -10.92
C TYR A 157 8.98 15.09 -12.32
N LEU A 158 8.36 16.17 -12.76
CA LEU A 158 7.59 16.20 -14.00
C LEU A 158 8.14 17.13 -15.08
N LYS A 159 8.76 18.24 -14.72
CA LYS A 159 9.27 19.22 -15.68
C LYS A 159 10.76 19.05 -15.91
N LYS A 160 11.10 18.52 -17.09
CA LYS A 160 12.39 18.64 -17.79
C LYS A 160 13.69 18.33 -17.02
N ASN A 161 13.68 18.20 -15.71
CA ASN A 161 14.88 17.78 -15.00
C ASN A 161 15.04 16.28 -15.18
N ARG A 162 15.89 15.90 -16.13
CA ARG A 162 16.25 14.52 -16.47
C ARG A 162 16.99 13.78 -15.34
N GLN A 163 16.96 14.32 -14.13
CA GLN A 163 17.62 13.72 -12.98
C GLN A 163 16.96 12.40 -12.58
N PHE A 164 15.62 12.35 -12.60
CA PHE A 164 14.87 11.11 -12.29
C PHE A 164 14.15 10.59 -13.52
N SER A 165 14.70 9.56 -14.15
CA SER A 165 14.17 9.05 -15.42
C SER A 165 13.28 7.83 -15.27
N LYS A 166 13.44 7.07 -14.17
CA LYS A 166 12.67 5.83 -13.91
C LYS A 166 12.41 5.66 -12.41
N VAL A 167 11.31 4.99 -12.11
CA VAL A 167 10.94 4.53 -10.77
C VAL A 167 10.86 3.01 -10.81
N ARG A 168 11.36 2.35 -9.79
CA ARG A 168 11.24 0.91 -9.59
C ARG A 168 10.61 0.64 -8.24
N ILE A 169 9.53 -0.15 -8.24
CA ILE A 169 8.84 -0.57 -7.03
C ILE A 169 8.97 -2.08 -6.92
N THR A 170 9.47 -2.56 -5.80
CA THR A 170 9.55 -3.98 -5.46
C THR A 170 8.44 -4.35 -4.50
N TYR A 171 7.84 -5.52 -4.71
CA TYR A 171 6.71 -6.03 -3.94
C TYR A 171 7.06 -7.37 -3.28
N ASN A 172 6.42 -7.68 -2.16
CA ASN A 172 6.47 -9.00 -1.56
C ASN A 172 5.41 -9.95 -2.18
N LYS A 173 5.35 -11.19 -1.69
CA LYS A 173 4.39 -12.20 -2.17
C LYS A 173 2.93 -11.86 -1.83
N GLU A 174 2.68 -10.96 -0.91
CA GLU A 174 1.36 -10.41 -0.58
C GLU A 174 0.99 -9.20 -1.45
N PHE A 175 1.81 -8.88 -2.47
CA PHE A 175 1.67 -7.73 -3.36
C PHE A 175 1.77 -6.37 -2.65
N LEU A 176 2.37 -6.35 -1.47
CA LEU A 176 2.65 -5.13 -0.72
C LEU A 176 4.01 -4.58 -1.13
N PRO A 177 4.16 -3.26 -1.29
CA PRO A 177 5.43 -2.65 -1.62
C PRO A 177 6.44 -2.87 -0.50
N THR A 178 7.70 -3.15 -0.86
CA THR A 178 8.81 -3.31 0.10
C THR A 178 9.89 -2.28 -0.12
N ARG A 179 10.03 -1.77 -1.34
CA ARG A 179 11.07 -0.81 -1.67
C ARG A 179 10.69 0.02 -2.88
N ILE A 180 11.05 1.30 -2.84
CA ILE A 180 10.96 2.23 -3.96
C ILE A 180 12.34 2.79 -4.24
N GLU A 181 12.72 2.74 -5.51
CA GLU A 181 14.00 3.19 -6.01
C GLU A 181 13.80 4.16 -7.18
N TRP A 182 14.63 5.17 -7.22
CA TRP A 182 14.71 6.13 -8.31
C TRP A 182 15.98 5.92 -9.12
N TYR A 183 15.87 5.98 -10.45
CA TYR A 183 17.02 6.01 -11.33
C TYR A 183 17.45 7.45 -11.51
N TYR A 184 18.53 7.80 -10.90
CA TYR A 184 18.98 9.18 -10.71
C TYR A 184 20.36 9.39 -11.32
N LYS A 185 20.58 10.59 -11.91
CA LYS A 185 21.88 11.05 -12.35
C LYS A 185 22.51 11.91 -11.25
N GLY A 186 23.34 11.30 -10.42
CA GLY A 186 24.15 11.97 -9.43
C GLY A 186 25.56 12.30 -9.97
N GLU A 187 26.42 12.77 -9.09
CA GLU A 187 27.83 13.12 -9.39
C GLU A 187 28.61 11.90 -9.91
N GLU A 188 28.33 10.71 -9.41
CA GLU A 188 28.95 9.45 -9.80
C GLU A 188 28.31 8.81 -11.06
N GLY A 189 27.42 9.51 -11.75
CA GLY A 189 26.72 9.02 -12.91
C GLY A 189 25.32 8.50 -12.63
N LEU A 190 24.78 7.67 -13.54
CA LEU A 190 23.43 7.13 -13.46
C LEU A 190 23.42 5.88 -12.58
N LYS A 191 22.67 5.93 -11.46
CA LYS A 191 22.48 4.76 -10.58
C LYS A 191 21.07 4.69 -10.00
N TRP A 192 20.70 3.50 -9.52
CA TRP A 192 19.51 3.31 -8.72
C TRP A 192 19.79 3.78 -7.28
N TYR A 193 18.87 4.59 -6.77
CA TYR A 193 18.91 5.10 -5.41
C TYR A 193 17.66 4.61 -4.68
N THR A 194 17.83 3.91 -3.54
CA THR A 194 16.71 3.50 -2.70
C THR A 194 16.20 4.70 -1.93
N TRP A 195 14.96 5.10 -2.19
CA TRP A 195 14.38 6.24 -1.50
C TRP A 195 13.69 5.84 -0.21
N ARG A 196 12.81 4.82 -0.28
CA ARG A 196 12.06 4.34 0.89
C ARG A 196 12.04 2.82 0.90
N THR A 197 12.04 2.27 2.11
CA THR A 197 11.73 0.87 2.37
C THR A 197 10.46 0.78 3.20
N TYR A 198 9.72 -0.31 3.01
CA TYR A 198 8.45 -0.56 3.69
C TYR A 198 8.49 -1.92 4.34
N SER A 199 8.05 -1.97 5.59
CA SER A 199 7.91 -3.20 6.34
C SER A 199 6.58 -3.22 7.11
N TYR A 200 6.21 -4.40 7.60
CA TYR A 200 4.90 -4.65 8.19
C TYR A 200 5.06 -5.41 9.52
N PRO A 201 5.79 -4.83 10.50
CA PRO A 201 6.19 -5.55 11.70
C PRO A 201 5.05 -5.72 12.71
N PHE A 202 4.05 -4.83 12.72
CA PHE A 202 2.99 -4.82 13.71
C PHE A 202 1.92 -5.85 13.37
N LYS A 203 1.59 -6.71 14.33
CA LYS A 203 0.60 -7.78 14.16
C LYS A 203 -0.81 -7.35 14.54
N ASN A 204 -0.94 -6.38 15.43
CA ASN A 204 -2.23 -5.91 15.96
C ASN A 204 -2.11 -4.47 16.47
N LYS A 205 -3.26 -3.89 16.83
CA LYS A 205 -3.35 -2.51 17.34
C LYS A 205 -2.54 -2.30 18.63
N SER A 206 -2.55 -3.28 19.54
CA SER A 206 -1.81 -3.16 20.82
C SER A 206 -0.31 -3.03 20.62
N ASP A 207 0.27 -3.75 19.65
CA ASP A 207 1.71 -3.64 19.33
C ASP A 207 2.03 -2.25 18.77
N PHE A 208 1.14 -1.70 17.95
CA PHE A 208 1.30 -0.37 17.39
C PHE A 208 1.12 0.72 18.43
N ASP A 209 0.08 0.62 19.29
CA ASP A 209 -0.19 1.57 20.37
C ASP A 209 0.94 1.67 21.37
N LYS A 210 1.56 0.54 21.70
CA LYS A 210 2.74 0.53 22.56
C LYS A 210 3.85 1.39 21.97
N LYS A 211 4.08 1.31 20.65
CA LYS A 211 5.09 2.13 19.99
C LYS A 211 4.71 3.61 19.99
N LEU A 212 3.42 3.94 19.73
CA LEU A 212 2.94 5.32 19.85
C LEU A 212 3.19 5.91 21.24
N ASP A 213 2.90 5.13 22.31
CA ASP A 213 3.09 5.57 23.69
C ASP A 213 4.56 5.79 24.05
N GLU A 214 5.45 4.95 23.53
CA GLU A 214 6.91 5.14 23.65
C GLU A 214 7.37 6.46 23.00
N GLU A 215 6.90 6.74 21.79
CA GLU A 215 7.22 7.98 21.07
C GLU A 215 6.66 9.22 21.77
N ILE A 216 5.41 9.16 22.27
CA ILE A 216 4.78 10.24 23.05
C ILE A 216 5.61 10.54 24.31
N LYS A 217 6.07 9.50 25.01
CA LYS A 217 6.92 9.67 26.21
C LYS A 217 8.22 10.38 25.85
N THR A 218 8.84 10.02 24.74
CA THR A 218 10.07 10.66 24.28
C THR A 218 9.84 12.14 23.92
N ILE A 219 8.76 12.45 23.20
CA ILE A 219 8.39 13.84 22.85
C ILE A 219 8.20 14.68 24.11
N LYS A 220 7.50 14.16 25.12
CA LYS A 220 7.25 14.87 26.38
C LYS A 220 8.55 15.13 27.13
N ALA A 221 9.46 14.15 27.20
CA ALA A 221 10.76 14.32 27.83
C ALA A 221 11.59 15.43 27.17
N ILE A 222 11.67 15.44 25.84
CA ILE A 222 12.36 16.50 25.07
C ILE A 222 11.72 17.89 25.32
N GLN A 223 10.40 17.95 25.43
CA GLN A 223 9.70 19.22 25.69
C GLN A 223 9.93 19.73 27.13
N GLU A 224 10.12 18.85 28.09
CA GLU A 224 10.43 19.21 29.48
C GLU A 224 11.87 19.73 29.60
N GLU A 225 12.83 19.08 28.95
CA GLU A 225 14.22 19.53 28.92
C GLU A 225 14.35 20.94 28.32
N ASN A 226 13.62 21.21 27.21
CA ASN A 226 13.67 22.53 26.55
C ASN A 226 12.92 23.66 27.30
N LYS A 227 12.19 23.35 28.37
CA LYS A 227 11.56 24.37 29.23
C LYS A 227 12.42 24.81 30.41
N GLY A 228 13.52 24.07 30.66
CA GLY A 228 14.44 24.33 31.76
C GLY A 228 15.59 25.27 31.41
N ASP A 229 15.74 25.58 30.14
CA ASP A 229 16.69 26.57 29.59
C ASP A 229 15.97 27.89 29.30
#